data_bae33f81199c786954361d5a79562e89
#
_entry.id   bae33f81199c786954361d5a79562e89
#
_cell.length_a   1.000
_cell.length_b   1.000
_cell.length_c   1.000
_cell.angle_alpha   90.00
_cell.angle_beta   90.00
_cell.angle_gamma   90.00
#
_symmetry.space_group_name_H-M   'P 1'
#
loop_
_entity.id
_entity.type
_entity.pdbx_description
1 polymer ?
#
loop_
_entity_poly.entity_id
_entity_poly.type
_entity_poly.pdbx_seq_one_letter_code
_entity_poly.pdbx_strand_id
1 'polypeptide(L)'
;VTLLFRSNAYMRIEGSLIAKGTLEAPICFRGNRMDYMFPNQPYDRISGQWQGIIIGRRCIGVDMDFCDIHSGSYGLFFEGTDASETSPLMTIRNSIIHNMSGHGIEAHNSHLHIGNSQITNAGGNCISIYGGKHEFIHCTIGQFYPFSALSGPALYLANSYSGTFCPLYQADFINCIITGYSDDDIIGESIGDDDETHPFRYRFSHCLLNTPEVVDPLFINNVWESKEHKVMHENNFTGFIPPSLIYGFQLDSLSSAIGI
;
A
#
# COMPACT_ATOMS: atom_id res chain seq x y z
N VAL A 1 13.70 -1.73 -17.43
CA VAL A 1 14.63 -2.73 -16.81
C VAL A 1 13.82 -3.68 -15.95
N THR A 2 14.14 -5.00 -16.00
CA THR A 2 13.48 -5.99 -15.15
C THR A 2 14.52 -6.72 -14.29
N LEU A 3 14.30 -6.73 -12.99
CA LEU A 3 15.04 -7.52 -12.01
C LEU A 3 14.24 -8.79 -11.70
N LEU A 4 14.85 -9.94 -11.94
CA LEU A 4 14.22 -11.25 -11.76
C LEU A 4 14.81 -11.94 -10.51
N PHE A 5 13.93 -12.30 -9.58
CA PHE A 5 14.30 -12.93 -8.32
C PHE A 5 13.87 -14.41 -8.31
N ARG A 6 14.73 -15.28 -7.83
CA ARG A 6 14.39 -16.68 -7.57
C ARG A 6 13.54 -16.79 -6.30
N SER A 7 12.86 -17.91 -6.17
CA SER A 7 12.16 -18.26 -4.92
C SER A 7 13.11 -18.06 -3.71
N ASN A 8 12.58 -17.47 -2.65
CA ASN A 8 13.29 -17.07 -1.42
C ASN A 8 14.36 -15.97 -1.57
N ALA A 9 14.64 -15.47 -2.76
CA ALA A 9 15.50 -14.32 -2.92
C ALA A 9 14.82 -13.03 -2.45
N TYR A 10 15.60 -12.11 -1.90
CA TYR A 10 15.16 -10.77 -1.52
C TYR A 10 16.22 -9.73 -1.91
N MET A 11 15.84 -8.48 -1.91
CA MET A 11 16.74 -7.35 -2.06
C MET A 11 16.80 -6.58 -0.75
N ARG A 12 18.00 -6.34 -0.20
CA ARG A 12 18.18 -5.59 1.04
C ARG A 12 18.98 -4.32 0.78
N ILE A 13 18.45 -3.20 1.23
CA ILE A 13 19.02 -1.86 1.03
C ILE A 13 19.51 -1.35 2.38
N GLU A 14 20.83 -1.17 2.50
CA GLU A 14 21.49 -0.61 3.69
C GLU A 14 22.12 0.78 3.42
N GLY A 15 22.08 1.24 2.18
CA GLY A 15 22.55 2.56 1.74
C GLY A 15 21.41 3.35 1.12
N SER A 16 21.49 3.63 -0.18
CA SER A 16 20.42 4.30 -0.93
C SER A 16 19.90 3.42 -2.07
N LEU A 17 18.61 3.54 -2.35
CA LEU A 17 17.99 2.97 -3.54
C LEU A 17 17.48 4.10 -4.45
N ILE A 18 18.00 4.18 -5.66
CA ILE A 18 17.49 5.07 -6.69
C ILE A 18 17.04 4.20 -7.87
N ALA A 19 15.74 4.20 -8.15
CA ALA A 19 15.13 3.43 -9.22
C ALA A 19 14.20 4.35 -10.03
N LYS A 20 14.63 4.79 -11.20
CA LYS A 20 13.93 5.74 -12.06
C LYS A 20 13.57 5.08 -13.38
N GLY A 21 12.31 4.68 -13.52
CA GLY A 21 11.73 4.24 -14.78
C GLY A 21 11.06 5.38 -15.53
N THR A 22 10.24 5.02 -16.52
CA THR A 22 9.28 5.91 -17.19
C THR A 22 7.97 5.16 -17.39
N LEU A 23 6.92 5.87 -17.77
CA LEU A 23 5.61 5.25 -18.05
C LEU A 23 5.72 4.13 -19.10
N GLU A 24 6.51 4.35 -20.17
CA GLU A 24 6.70 3.40 -21.28
C GLU A 24 7.72 2.30 -20.94
N ALA A 25 8.60 2.53 -19.96
CA ALA A 25 9.67 1.62 -19.58
C ALA A 25 9.89 1.60 -18.06
N PRO A 26 8.94 1.05 -17.29
CA PRO A 26 9.06 0.96 -15.84
C PRO A 26 10.20 0.04 -15.42
N ILE A 27 10.68 0.22 -14.18
CA ILE A 27 11.61 -0.72 -13.55
C ILE A 27 10.78 -1.78 -12.83
N CYS A 28 10.90 -3.02 -13.28
CA CYS A 28 10.10 -4.12 -12.77
C CYS A 28 10.92 -4.99 -11.80
N PHE A 29 10.37 -5.27 -10.61
CA PHE A 29 10.91 -6.17 -9.58
C PHE A 29 9.92 -7.32 -9.38
N ARG A 30 10.31 -8.55 -9.77
CA ARG A 30 9.38 -9.69 -9.75
C ARG A 30 10.07 -11.04 -9.64
N GLY A 31 9.29 -12.08 -9.44
CA GLY A 31 9.77 -13.46 -9.53
C GLY A 31 10.27 -13.82 -10.94
N ASN A 32 11.12 -14.84 -11.01
CA ASN A 32 11.72 -15.27 -12.27
C ASN A 32 10.88 -16.29 -13.06
N ARG A 33 9.75 -16.74 -12.52
CA ARG A 33 8.86 -17.68 -13.20
C ARG A 33 7.98 -16.96 -14.21
N MET A 34 8.02 -17.44 -15.46
CA MET A 34 7.29 -16.88 -16.61
C MET A 34 6.28 -17.88 -17.19
N ASP A 35 6.26 -19.10 -16.66
CA ASP A 35 5.33 -20.14 -17.05
C ASP A 35 3.93 -19.91 -16.44
N TYR A 36 3.00 -20.78 -16.77
CA TYR A 36 1.63 -20.71 -16.30
C TYR A 36 1.38 -21.79 -15.24
N MET A 37 0.71 -21.44 -14.15
CA MET A 37 0.20 -22.40 -13.17
C MET A 37 -1.04 -23.10 -13.71
N PHE A 38 -1.95 -22.33 -14.27
CA PHE A 38 -3.17 -22.79 -14.95
C PHE A 38 -3.40 -21.98 -16.23
N PRO A 39 -4.22 -22.44 -17.17
CA PRO A 39 -4.62 -21.62 -18.31
C PRO A 39 -5.10 -20.24 -17.84
N ASN A 40 -4.56 -19.18 -18.39
CA ASN A 40 -4.83 -17.76 -18.05
C ASN A 40 -4.32 -17.28 -16.69
N GLN A 41 -3.56 -18.10 -15.94
CA GLN A 41 -2.96 -17.69 -14.66
C GLN A 41 -1.43 -17.85 -14.72
N PRO A 42 -0.71 -16.87 -15.25
CA PRO A 42 0.76 -16.91 -15.26
C PRO A 42 1.31 -16.72 -13.84
N TYR A 43 2.44 -17.39 -13.55
CA TYR A 43 3.14 -17.20 -12.26
C TYR A 43 3.51 -15.75 -12.00
N ASP A 44 3.64 -14.95 -13.02
CA ASP A 44 3.87 -13.51 -12.94
C ASP A 44 2.77 -12.73 -12.19
N ARG A 45 1.57 -13.30 -12.08
CA ARG A 45 0.44 -12.71 -11.34
C ARG A 45 0.16 -13.40 -10.01
N ILE A 46 0.94 -14.42 -9.66
CA ILE A 46 0.76 -15.20 -8.44
C ILE A 46 1.73 -14.70 -7.39
N SER A 47 1.22 -14.38 -6.22
CA SER A 47 2.00 -13.90 -5.08
C SER A 47 3.01 -14.94 -4.54
N GLY A 48 3.99 -14.50 -3.76
CA GLY A 48 4.93 -15.38 -3.05
C GLY A 48 6.04 -15.99 -3.91
N GLN A 49 6.34 -15.44 -5.09
CA GLN A 49 7.39 -15.94 -5.97
C GLN A 49 8.81 -15.56 -5.52
N TRP A 50 8.95 -14.54 -4.70
CA TRP A 50 10.19 -14.05 -4.10
C TRP A 50 9.86 -13.33 -2.79
N GLN A 51 10.88 -12.94 -1.99
CA GLN A 51 10.59 -12.41 -0.65
C GLN A 51 10.24 -10.92 -0.64
N GLY A 52 10.73 -10.12 -1.58
CA GLY A 52 10.46 -8.68 -1.62
C GLY A 52 11.69 -7.80 -1.41
N ILE A 53 11.47 -6.52 -1.13
CA ILE A 53 12.51 -5.52 -0.92
C ILE A 53 12.49 -5.09 0.55
N ILE A 54 13.61 -5.26 1.24
CA ILE A 54 13.82 -4.87 2.63
C ILE A 54 14.64 -3.59 2.66
N ILE A 55 14.09 -2.54 3.23
CA ILE A 55 14.75 -1.27 3.49
C ILE A 55 15.27 -1.33 4.92
N GLY A 56 16.57 -1.61 5.05
CA GLY A 56 17.22 -1.82 6.35
C GLY A 56 17.40 -0.53 7.14
N ARG A 57 17.69 -0.65 8.42
CA ARG A 57 17.81 0.47 9.37
C ARG A 57 18.90 1.48 9.02
N ARG A 58 19.90 1.09 8.22
CA ARG A 58 21.00 1.96 7.78
C ARG A 58 20.72 2.60 6.41
N CYS A 59 19.52 2.40 5.85
CA CYS A 59 19.15 3.05 4.62
C CYS A 59 19.04 4.57 4.84
N ILE A 60 19.69 5.33 3.96
CA ILE A 60 19.76 6.79 4.01
C ILE A 60 18.84 7.47 2.99
N GLY A 61 18.17 6.71 2.13
CA GLY A 61 17.19 7.23 1.19
C GLY A 61 16.69 6.21 0.19
N VAL A 62 15.42 6.33 -0.16
CA VAL A 62 14.78 5.61 -1.26
C VAL A 62 14.14 6.65 -2.18
N ASP A 63 14.40 6.55 -3.47
CA ASP A 63 13.77 7.38 -4.49
C ASP A 63 13.38 6.51 -5.68
N MET A 64 12.12 6.09 -5.68
CA MET A 64 11.54 5.22 -6.70
C MET A 64 10.53 5.99 -7.54
N ASP A 65 10.59 5.80 -8.85
CA ASP A 65 9.72 6.46 -9.82
C ASP A 65 9.44 5.52 -11.00
N PHE A 66 8.19 5.33 -11.37
CA PHE A 66 7.74 4.37 -12.38
C PHE A 66 8.34 2.97 -12.15
N CYS A 67 8.11 2.43 -10.94
CA CYS A 67 8.48 1.08 -10.57
C CYS A 67 7.24 0.18 -10.51
N ASP A 68 7.41 -1.08 -10.89
CA ASP A 68 6.42 -2.14 -10.78
C ASP A 68 7.00 -3.26 -9.91
N ILE A 69 6.43 -3.47 -8.72
CA ILE A 69 6.88 -4.44 -7.73
C ILE A 69 5.76 -5.43 -7.51
N HIS A 70 5.95 -6.68 -7.92
CA HIS A 70 4.84 -7.63 -7.82
C HIS A 70 5.25 -9.07 -7.57
N SER A 71 4.25 -9.86 -7.22
CA SER A 71 4.31 -11.31 -7.08
C SER A 71 5.27 -11.79 -5.98
N GLY A 72 5.58 -10.93 -5.02
CA GLY A 72 6.44 -11.25 -3.87
C GLY A 72 5.67 -11.75 -2.65
N SER A 73 6.42 -12.03 -1.58
CA SER A 73 5.86 -12.18 -0.24
C SER A 73 5.57 -10.82 0.39
N TYR A 74 6.47 -9.87 0.25
CA TYR A 74 6.30 -8.46 0.60
C TYR A 74 6.65 -7.58 -0.60
N GLY A 75 6.03 -6.43 -0.72
CA GLY A 75 6.47 -5.41 -1.67
C GLY A 75 7.66 -4.65 -1.11
N LEU A 76 7.41 -3.74 -0.17
CA LEU A 76 8.44 -2.98 0.53
C LEU A 76 8.27 -3.16 2.05
N PHE A 77 9.34 -3.59 2.70
CA PHE A 77 9.42 -3.72 4.14
C PHE A 77 10.45 -2.74 4.70
N PHE A 78 10.00 -1.71 5.42
CA PHE A 78 10.85 -0.70 6.06
C PHE A 78 11.06 -1.09 7.51
N GLU A 79 12.27 -1.53 7.86
CA GLU A 79 12.63 -1.89 9.24
C GLU A 79 12.63 -0.69 10.19
N GLY A 80 12.68 0.52 9.63
CA GLY A 80 12.69 1.76 10.39
C GLY A 80 13.94 1.96 11.24
N THR A 81 14.02 3.13 11.82
CA THR A 81 15.02 3.50 12.83
C THR A 81 14.32 3.71 14.17
N ASP A 82 15.03 4.20 15.17
CA ASP A 82 14.37 4.72 16.37
C ASP A 82 13.39 5.84 15.96
N ALA A 83 12.23 5.88 16.62
CA ALA A 83 11.20 6.85 16.33
C ALA A 83 11.76 8.28 16.41
N SER A 84 11.96 8.90 15.27
CA SER A 84 12.56 10.23 15.15
C SER A 84 11.88 11.00 14.04
N GLU A 85 11.55 12.25 14.30
CA GLU A 85 11.06 13.18 13.28
C GLU A 85 12.09 13.46 12.16
N THR A 86 13.35 13.06 12.37
CA THR A 86 14.48 13.30 11.46
C THR A 86 14.85 12.10 10.60
N SER A 87 14.01 11.04 10.58
CA SER A 87 14.23 9.87 9.71
C SER A 87 14.38 10.30 8.25
N PRO A 88 15.26 9.66 7.46
CA PRO A 88 15.41 9.96 6.05
C PRO A 88 14.09 9.82 5.29
N LEU A 89 13.79 10.77 4.42
CA LEU A 89 12.61 10.72 3.56
C LEU A 89 12.76 9.64 2.49
N MET A 90 11.81 8.72 2.44
CA MET A 90 11.71 7.69 1.40
C MET A 90 10.60 8.09 0.45
N THR A 91 10.93 8.29 -0.82
CA THR A 91 9.98 8.77 -1.84
C THR A 91 9.66 7.69 -2.84
N ILE A 92 8.37 7.47 -3.08
CA ILE A 92 7.86 6.53 -4.09
C ILE A 92 6.80 7.26 -4.91
N ARG A 93 6.96 7.29 -6.23
CA ARG A 93 6.02 7.96 -7.12
C ARG A 93 5.70 7.12 -8.35
N ASN A 94 4.50 7.36 -8.92
CA ASN A 94 4.09 6.78 -10.19
C ASN A 94 4.31 5.26 -10.27
N SER A 95 4.19 4.56 -9.13
CA SER A 95 4.64 3.17 -9.00
C SER A 95 3.48 2.25 -8.64
N ILE A 96 3.62 0.97 -8.97
CA ILE A 96 2.62 -0.05 -8.69
C ILE A 96 3.26 -1.12 -7.80
N ILE A 97 2.61 -1.44 -6.68
CA ILE A 97 3.00 -2.52 -5.76
C ILE A 97 1.79 -3.44 -5.61
N HIS A 98 1.91 -4.68 -6.09
CA HIS A 98 0.73 -5.54 -6.14
C HIS A 98 1.00 -7.03 -6.05
N ASN A 99 -0.05 -7.81 -5.77
CA ASN A 99 -0.02 -9.28 -5.72
C ASN A 99 1.04 -9.82 -4.76
N MET A 100 1.02 -9.37 -3.51
CA MET A 100 1.88 -9.87 -2.44
C MET A 100 1.16 -10.93 -1.60
N SER A 101 1.86 -11.96 -1.13
CA SER A 101 1.25 -12.95 -0.23
C SER A 101 1.20 -12.49 1.23
N GLY A 102 2.04 -11.55 1.62
CA GLY A 102 2.00 -10.79 2.87
C GLY A 102 1.55 -9.36 2.62
N HIS A 103 2.28 -8.36 3.11
CA HIS A 103 1.93 -6.95 2.97
C HIS A 103 2.47 -6.32 1.67
N GLY A 104 1.73 -5.37 1.10
CA GLY A 104 2.22 -4.53 0.00
C GLY A 104 3.33 -3.62 0.49
N ILE A 105 3.04 -2.79 1.48
CA ILE A 105 4.02 -1.98 2.21
C ILE A 105 3.84 -2.25 3.70
N GLU A 106 4.95 -2.54 4.38
CA GLU A 106 5.00 -2.56 5.84
C GLU A 106 6.09 -1.59 6.30
N ALA A 107 5.72 -0.62 7.15
CA ALA A 107 6.61 0.47 7.54
C ALA A 107 6.65 0.65 9.06
N HIS A 108 7.84 0.54 9.63
CA HIS A 108 8.10 0.76 11.04
C HIS A 108 8.90 2.06 11.23
N ASN A 109 8.41 2.99 12.03
CA ASN A 109 9.09 4.25 12.40
C ASN A 109 9.82 4.92 11.20
N SER A 110 9.17 4.96 10.06
CA SER A 110 9.73 5.44 8.80
C SER A 110 9.17 6.80 8.42
N HIS A 111 9.79 7.46 7.44
CA HIS A 111 9.28 8.68 6.85
C HIS A 111 9.03 8.46 5.35
N LEU A 112 7.75 8.29 4.97
CA LEU A 112 7.36 7.96 3.60
C LEU A 112 6.60 9.10 2.96
N HIS A 113 6.95 9.42 1.72
CA HIS A 113 6.13 10.22 0.81
C HIS A 113 5.80 9.37 -0.42
N ILE A 114 4.52 9.01 -0.57
CA ILE A 114 4.06 8.18 -1.67
C ILE A 114 3.04 8.96 -2.48
N GLY A 115 3.33 9.13 -3.77
CA GLY A 115 2.48 9.92 -4.66
C GLY A 115 2.11 9.19 -5.95
N ASN A 116 0.89 9.40 -6.42
CA ASN A 116 0.40 8.88 -7.70
C ASN A 116 0.71 7.39 -7.90
N SER A 117 0.49 6.60 -6.85
CA SER A 117 0.91 5.19 -6.82
C SER A 117 -0.25 4.27 -6.46
N GLN A 118 -0.13 3.01 -6.86
CA GLN A 118 -1.11 1.97 -6.62
C GLN A 118 -0.50 0.90 -5.72
N ILE A 119 -1.15 0.59 -4.60
CA ILE A 119 -0.76 -0.47 -3.66
C ILE A 119 -1.96 -1.40 -3.49
N THR A 120 -1.91 -2.59 -4.07
CA THR A 120 -3.11 -3.40 -4.23
C THR A 120 -2.87 -4.90 -4.07
N ASN A 121 -3.92 -5.63 -3.70
CA ASN A 121 -3.97 -7.09 -3.72
C ASN A 121 -2.87 -7.74 -2.86
N ALA A 122 -2.95 -7.57 -1.56
CA ALA A 122 -2.05 -8.19 -0.59
C ALA A 122 -2.77 -9.25 0.27
N GLY A 123 -2.13 -10.37 0.56
CA GLY A 123 -2.67 -11.41 1.44
C GLY A 123 -2.73 -10.98 2.90
N GLY A 124 -1.82 -10.08 3.31
CA GLY A 124 -1.92 -9.25 4.51
C GLY A 124 -2.61 -7.92 4.18
N ASN A 125 -2.15 -6.83 4.76
CA ASN A 125 -2.65 -5.49 4.45
C ASN A 125 -1.98 -4.95 3.19
N CYS A 126 -2.67 -4.12 2.40
CA CYS A 126 -1.98 -3.42 1.32
C CYS A 126 -0.94 -2.47 1.91
N ILE A 127 -1.29 -1.74 2.97
CA ILE A 127 -0.36 -0.89 3.72
C ILE A 127 -0.51 -1.14 5.21
N SER A 128 0.61 -1.38 5.89
CA SER A 128 0.73 -1.43 7.35
C SER A 128 1.71 -0.38 7.84
N ILE A 129 1.27 0.50 8.73
CA ILE A 129 2.10 1.55 9.31
C ILE A 129 2.16 1.36 10.82
N TYR A 130 3.38 1.27 11.35
CA TYR A 130 3.68 1.19 12.78
C TYR A 130 4.55 2.39 13.18
N GLY A 131 3.90 3.51 13.51
CA GLY A 131 4.59 4.77 13.83
C GLY A 131 5.26 5.46 12.66
N GLY A 132 5.91 6.60 12.92
CA GLY A 132 6.64 7.37 11.92
C GLY A 132 5.88 8.58 11.39
N LYS A 133 6.22 8.99 10.15
CA LYS A 133 5.66 10.18 9.50
C LYS A 133 5.40 9.89 8.03
N HIS A 134 4.16 9.98 7.59
CA HIS A 134 3.76 9.50 6.27
C HIS A 134 2.83 10.46 5.57
N GLU A 135 2.97 10.54 4.25
CA GLU A 135 2.09 11.28 3.37
C GLU A 135 1.80 10.46 2.10
N PHE A 136 0.52 10.30 1.78
CA PHE A 136 0.02 9.62 0.61
C PHE A 136 -0.84 10.59 -0.20
N ILE A 137 -0.47 10.83 -1.45
CA ILE A 137 -1.17 11.78 -2.33
C ILE A 137 -1.53 11.11 -3.65
N HIS A 138 -2.81 11.18 -4.05
CA HIS A 138 -3.31 10.58 -5.29
C HIS A 138 -3.00 9.08 -5.40
N CYS A 139 -3.13 8.33 -4.29
CA CYS A 139 -2.86 6.90 -4.27
C CYS A 139 -4.16 6.08 -4.33
N THR A 140 -4.07 4.92 -4.98
CA THR A 140 -5.09 3.88 -4.91
C THR A 140 -4.59 2.74 -4.04
N ILE A 141 -5.28 2.48 -2.93
CA ILE A 141 -5.01 1.41 -1.97
C ILE A 141 -6.20 0.45 -2.05
N GLY A 142 -6.03 -0.68 -2.73
CA GLY A 142 -7.17 -1.54 -3.08
C GLY A 142 -6.97 -3.00 -2.67
N GLN A 143 -7.82 -3.48 -1.74
CA GLN A 143 -7.73 -4.83 -1.22
C GLN A 143 -8.70 -5.79 -1.91
N PHE A 144 -8.24 -6.34 -3.03
CA PHE A 144 -8.99 -7.32 -3.83
C PHE A 144 -8.22 -8.64 -3.99
N TYR A 145 -7.50 -9.06 -2.96
CA TYR A 145 -6.62 -10.22 -3.00
C TYR A 145 -7.38 -11.51 -3.32
N PRO A 146 -7.02 -12.22 -4.41
CA PRO A 146 -7.85 -13.30 -4.95
C PRO A 146 -7.62 -14.66 -4.31
N PHE A 147 -6.54 -14.82 -3.51
CA PHE A 147 -6.11 -16.14 -3.03
C PHE A 147 -6.54 -16.45 -1.59
N SER A 148 -7.17 -15.51 -0.90
CA SER A 148 -7.66 -15.71 0.47
C SER A 148 -8.89 -14.86 0.74
N ALA A 149 -9.90 -15.45 1.37
CA ALA A 149 -11.05 -14.73 1.90
C ALA A 149 -10.74 -14.02 3.24
N LEU A 150 -9.57 -14.29 3.82
CA LEU A 150 -9.10 -13.74 5.10
C LEU A 150 -7.89 -12.83 4.88
N SER A 151 -7.91 -12.00 3.85
CA SER A 151 -6.92 -10.93 3.70
C SER A 151 -7.11 -9.87 4.78
N GLY A 152 -6.04 -9.13 5.09
CA GLY A 152 -6.13 -7.96 5.97
C GLY A 152 -6.82 -6.78 5.27
N PRO A 153 -7.03 -5.65 5.96
CA PRO A 153 -7.58 -4.43 5.39
C PRO A 153 -6.66 -3.81 4.32
N ALA A 154 -7.20 -2.87 3.55
CA ALA A 154 -6.39 -2.08 2.64
C ALA A 154 -5.35 -1.25 3.40
N LEU A 155 -5.75 -0.62 4.51
CA LEU A 155 -4.91 0.23 5.34
C LEU A 155 -4.99 -0.16 6.81
N TYR A 156 -3.83 -0.36 7.44
CA TYR A 156 -3.69 -0.56 8.87
C TYR A 156 -2.71 0.48 9.45
N LEU A 157 -3.14 1.21 10.48
CA LEU A 157 -2.36 2.22 11.18
C LEU A 157 -2.22 1.84 12.65
N ALA A 158 -1.02 1.91 13.22
CA ALA A 158 -0.82 1.70 14.64
C ALA A 158 0.30 2.59 15.21
N ASN A 159 0.21 2.95 16.48
CA ASN A 159 1.29 3.57 17.24
C ASN A 159 2.00 2.56 18.15
N SER A 160 1.88 1.27 17.86
CA SER A 160 2.60 0.21 18.56
C SER A 160 2.87 -0.98 17.65
N TYR A 161 3.93 -1.73 17.94
CA TYR A 161 4.25 -2.98 17.29
C TYR A 161 4.78 -3.98 18.32
N SER A 162 4.15 -5.17 18.40
CA SER A 162 4.50 -6.21 19.36
C SER A 162 4.63 -5.69 20.82
N GLY A 163 3.72 -4.81 21.21
CA GLY A 163 3.70 -4.20 22.56
C GLY A 163 4.72 -3.10 22.78
N THR A 164 5.50 -2.74 21.76
CA THR A 164 6.45 -1.62 21.83
C THR A 164 5.80 -0.38 21.21
N PHE A 165 5.85 0.74 21.92
CA PHE A 165 5.35 2.01 21.43
C PHE A 165 6.14 2.51 20.24
N CYS A 166 5.45 2.93 19.20
CA CYS A 166 5.97 3.46 17.95
C CYS A 166 5.18 4.73 17.58
N PRO A 167 5.63 5.93 17.97
CA PRO A 167 4.84 7.16 17.82
C PRO A 167 4.46 7.41 16.34
N LEU A 168 3.17 7.55 16.07
CA LEU A 168 2.67 7.96 14.76
C LEU A 168 2.50 9.48 14.74
N TYR A 169 3.52 10.19 14.28
CA TYR A 169 3.52 11.65 14.26
C TYR A 169 2.64 12.24 13.16
N GLN A 170 2.48 11.51 12.05
CA GLN A 170 1.69 11.95 10.91
C GLN A 170 1.37 10.76 9.98
N ALA A 171 0.13 10.68 9.52
CA ALA A 171 -0.30 9.81 8.41
C ALA A 171 -1.38 10.54 7.61
N ASP A 172 -0.98 11.33 6.62
CA ASP A 172 -1.89 12.12 5.78
C ASP A 172 -2.22 11.35 4.49
N PHE A 173 -3.51 11.23 4.21
CA PHE A 173 -4.05 10.66 2.97
C PHE A 173 -4.82 11.76 2.24
N ILE A 174 -4.36 12.15 1.06
CA ILE A 174 -4.92 13.27 0.29
C ILE A 174 -5.27 12.80 -1.11
N ASN A 175 -6.52 13.00 -1.53
CA ASN A 175 -7.03 12.57 -2.84
C ASN A 175 -6.75 11.08 -3.11
N CYS A 176 -6.95 10.23 -2.10
CA CYS A 176 -6.70 8.79 -2.20
C CYS A 176 -8.01 8.00 -2.33
N ILE A 177 -7.91 6.81 -2.92
CA ILE A 177 -8.96 5.81 -2.91
C ILE A 177 -8.49 4.67 -2.02
N ILE A 178 -9.26 4.35 -0.97
CA ILE A 178 -8.99 3.24 -0.05
C ILE A 178 -10.22 2.35 -0.03
N THR A 179 -10.13 1.18 -0.64
CA THR A 179 -11.28 0.32 -0.90
C THR A 179 -10.87 -1.16 -0.98
N GLY A 180 -11.85 -2.05 -0.92
CA GLY A 180 -11.64 -3.49 -1.02
C GLY A 180 -12.93 -4.27 -0.88
N TYR A 181 -12.85 -5.59 -0.67
CA TYR A 181 -14.01 -6.45 -0.52
C TYR A 181 -14.55 -6.52 0.92
N SER A 182 -13.83 -6.01 1.90
CA SER A 182 -14.27 -5.99 3.29
C SER A 182 -15.35 -4.93 3.53
N ASP A 183 -16.10 -5.05 4.63
CA ASP A 183 -17.01 -3.99 5.09
C ASP A 183 -16.25 -2.80 5.70
N ASP A 184 -14.99 -3.02 6.08
CA ASP A 184 -14.09 -2.00 6.65
C ASP A 184 -12.65 -2.29 6.20
N ASP A 185 -12.12 -1.42 5.37
CA ASP A 185 -10.78 -1.54 4.81
C ASP A 185 -9.76 -0.56 5.45
N ILE A 186 -10.16 0.14 6.54
CA ILE A 186 -9.29 1.07 7.26
C ILE A 186 -9.34 0.77 8.76
N ILE A 187 -8.26 0.22 9.29
CA ILE A 187 -8.17 -0.14 10.70
C ILE A 187 -7.11 0.72 11.39
N GLY A 188 -7.48 1.33 12.52
CA GLY A 188 -6.57 2.07 13.38
C GLY A 188 -6.49 1.46 14.77
N GLU A 189 -5.29 1.22 15.29
CA GLU A 189 -5.06 0.73 16.64
C GLU A 189 -4.07 1.62 17.40
N SER A 190 -4.46 2.14 18.56
CA SER A 190 -3.60 2.96 19.39
C SER A 190 -3.44 2.41 20.80
N ILE A 191 -2.26 2.60 21.37
CA ILE A 191 -2.01 2.47 22.79
C ILE A 191 -1.84 3.86 23.39
N GLY A 192 -2.45 4.09 24.56
CA GLY A 192 -2.51 5.40 25.19
C GLY A 192 -3.53 6.34 24.56
N ASP A 193 -3.71 7.49 25.16
CA ASP A 193 -4.50 8.59 24.61
C ASP A 193 -3.66 9.31 23.56
N ASP A 194 -4.30 9.81 22.48
CA ASP A 194 -3.59 10.61 21.45
C ASP A 194 -3.24 11.98 22.04
N ASP A 195 -2.07 12.05 22.67
CA ASP A 195 -1.50 13.24 23.27
C ASP A 195 -0.04 13.45 22.79
N GLU A 196 0.68 14.39 23.38
CA GLU A 196 2.07 14.64 23.04
C GLU A 196 3.02 13.47 23.40
N THR A 197 2.60 12.60 24.32
CA THR A 197 3.40 11.45 24.78
C THR A 197 3.12 10.19 24.00
N HIS A 198 1.91 10.04 23.45
CA HIS A 198 1.46 8.88 22.70
C HIS A 198 0.81 9.30 21.37
N PRO A 199 1.50 9.99 20.45
CA PRO A 199 0.88 10.48 19.24
C PRO A 199 0.37 9.34 18.35
N PHE A 200 -0.89 9.48 17.93
CA PHE A 200 -1.54 8.65 16.92
C PHE A 200 -2.26 9.56 15.92
N ARG A 201 -1.49 10.31 15.11
CA ARG A 201 -1.98 11.39 14.27
C ARG A 201 -2.15 10.95 12.83
N TYR A 202 -3.38 11.05 12.34
CA TYR A 202 -3.72 10.73 10.96
C TYR A 202 -4.75 11.73 10.43
N ARG A 203 -4.89 11.80 9.10
CA ARG A 203 -5.88 12.65 8.45
C ARG A 203 -6.24 12.10 7.08
N PHE A 204 -7.53 12.13 6.74
CA PHE A 204 -8.05 11.82 5.42
C PHE A 204 -8.71 13.05 4.82
N SER A 205 -8.29 13.45 3.62
CA SER A 205 -8.79 14.65 2.95
C SER A 205 -9.09 14.37 1.49
N HIS A 206 -10.34 14.61 1.07
CA HIS A 206 -10.77 14.39 -0.32
C HIS A 206 -10.49 12.96 -0.78
N CYS A 207 -10.88 11.96 -0.01
CA CYS A 207 -10.66 10.55 -0.30
C CYS A 207 -12.00 9.83 -0.54
N LEU A 208 -11.95 8.75 -1.33
CA LEU A 208 -12.98 7.71 -1.32
C LEU A 208 -12.57 6.64 -0.32
N LEU A 209 -13.42 6.37 0.69
CA LEU A 209 -13.09 5.50 1.81
C LEU A 209 -14.11 4.37 1.96
N ASN A 210 -13.63 3.13 2.01
CA ASN A 210 -14.44 1.97 2.39
C ASN A 210 -14.22 1.63 3.87
N THR A 211 -14.93 2.32 4.71
CA THR A 211 -14.99 2.16 6.17
C THR A 211 -16.29 2.80 6.66
N PRO A 212 -16.84 2.42 7.82
CA PRO A 212 -17.99 3.10 8.39
C PRO A 212 -17.78 4.62 8.50
N GLU A 213 -18.78 5.41 8.12
CA GLU A 213 -18.69 6.87 8.17
C GLU A 213 -18.42 7.37 9.60
N VAL A 214 -17.44 8.24 9.73
CA VAL A 214 -17.02 8.85 11.00
C VAL A 214 -17.19 10.36 10.93
N VAL A 215 -17.82 10.94 11.94
CA VAL A 215 -17.94 12.39 12.11
C VAL A 215 -16.78 12.89 12.99
N ASP A 216 -15.67 13.22 12.37
CA ASP A 216 -14.45 13.66 13.06
C ASP A 216 -13.73 14.72 12.21
N PRO A 217 -13.16 15.79 12.81
CA PRO A 217 -12.40 16.82 12.10
C PRO A 217 -11.20 16.33 11.29
N LEU A 218 -10.70 15.11 11.56
CA LEU A 218 -9.61 14.48 10.81
C LEU A 218 -10.05 13.95 9.43
N PHE A 219 -11.37 13.87 9.20
CA PHE A 219 -11.96 13.41 7.95
C PHE A 219 -12.57 14.59 7.20
N ILE A 220 -11.87 15.12 6.18
CA ILE A 220 -12.21 16.36 5.49
C ILE A 220 -12.70 16.08 4.07
N ASN A 221 -13.96 16.42 3.76
CA ASN A 221 -14.53 16.30 2.41
C ASN A 221 -14.33 14.92 1.76
N ASN A 222 -14.48 13.85 2.53
CA ASN A 222 -14.36 12.49 2.01
C ASN A 222 -15.71 11.99 1.48
N VAL A 223 -15.65 11.03 0.57
CA VAL A 223 -16.79 10.23 0.12
C VAL A 223 -16.64 8.83 0.72
N TRP A 224 -17.72 8.34 1.30
CA TRP A 224 -17.76 7.03 1.95
C TRP A 224 -18.43 6.02 1.02
N GLU A 225 -17.82 4.86 0.84
CA GLU A 225 -18.51 3.76 0.17
C GLU A 225 -19.65 3.26 1.08
N SER A 226 -20.85 3.19 0.54
CA SER A 226 -22.03 2.72 1.27
C SER A 226 -22.97 1.98 0.33
N LYS A 227 -23.90 1.20 0.90
CA LYS A 227 -24.93 0.49 0.12
C LYS A 227 -25.87 1.44 -0.63
N GLU A 228 -25.89 2.73 -0.28
CA GLU A 228 -26.66 3.77 -0.96
C GLU A 228 -25.97 4.27 -2.23
N HIS A 229 -24.65 4.11 -2.35
CA HIS A 229 -23.92 4.44 -3.55
C HIS A 229 -24.17 3.39 -4.64
N LYS A 230 -24.37 3.86 -5.87
CA LYS A 230 -24.63 2.96 -7.01
C LYS A 230 -23.38 2.19 -7.44
N VAL A 231 -22.22 2.74 -7.18
CA VAL A 231 -20.92 2.20 -7.58
C VAL A 231 -20.04 2.11 -6.36
N MET A 232 -19.61 0.89 -6.04
CA MET A 232 -18.80 0.56 -4.86
C MET A 232 -17.71 -0.44 -5.24
N HIS A 233 -16.67 -0.50 -4.43
CA HIS A 233 -15.59 -1.49 -4.50
C HIS A 233 -14.98 -1.57 -5.92
N GLU A 234 -14.86 -2.79 -6.46
CA GLU A 234 -14.31 -3.03 -7.80
C GLU A 234 -15.06 -2.31 -8.92
N ASN A 235 -16.34 -1.98 -8.74
CA ASN A 235 -17.14 -1.28 -9.74
C ASN A 235 -16.74 0.20 -9.92
N ASN A 236 -15.94 0.75 -9.01
CA ASN A 236 -15.29 2.05 -9.21
C ASN A 236 -14.24 2.02 -10.33
N PHE A 237 -13.83 0.84 -10.79
CA PHE A 237 -12.71 0.66 -11.71
C PHE A 237 -13.10 -0.12 -12.97
N THR A 238 -12.35 0.10 -14.04
CA THR A 238 -12.45 -0.68 -15.27
C THR A 238 -11.38 -1.77 -15.33
N GLY A 239 -11.65 -2.85 -16.09
CA GLY A 239 -10.63 -3.86 -16.39
C GLY A 239 -10.40 -4.89 -15.30
N PHE A 240 -11.33 -5.11 -14.38
CA PHE A 240 -11.31 -6.22 -13.43
C PHE A 240 -11.69 -7.52 -14.13
N ILE A 241 -10.77 -8.48 -14.23
CA ILE A 241 -10.99 -9.85 -14.74
C ILE A 241 -10.39 -10.84 -13.73
N PRO A 242 -11.01 -11.01 -12.53
CA PRO A 242 -10.46 -11.81 -11.44
C PRO A 242 -10.06 -13.25 -11.82
N PRO A 243 -10.81 -13.99 -12.68
CA PRO A 243 -10.40 -15.34 -13.09
C PRO A 243 -9.04 -15.38 -13.82
N SER A 244 -8.61 -14.26 -14.42
CA SER A 244 -7.31 -14.12 -15.08
C SER A 244 -6.28 -13.38 -14.24
N LEU A 245 -6.61 -13.06 -12.98
CA LEU A 245 -5.78 -12.26 -12.06
C LEU A 245 -5.39 -10.89 -12.66
N ILE A 246 -6.32 -10.27 -13.40
CA ILE A 246 -6.16 -8.95 -13.98
C ILE A 246 -7.01 -7.98 -13.17
N TYR A 247 -6.38 -6.92 -12.67
CA TYR A 247 -7.01 -5.89 -11.87
C TYR A 247 -6.61 -4.53 -12.44
N GLY A 248 -7.50 -3.93 -13.24
CA GLY A 248 -7.33 -2.59 -13.77
C GLY A 248 -7.89 -1.57 -12.76
N PHE A 249 -7.10 -0.58 -12.39
CA PHE A 249 -7.52 0.48 -11.45
C PHE A 249 -7.74 1.84 -12.14
N GLN A 250 -8.04 1.81 -13.43
CA GLN A 250 -8.54 2.99 -14.12
C GLN A 250 -10.00 3.24 -13.67
N LEU A 251 -10.32 4.47 -13.29
CA LEU A 251 -11.67 4.82 -12.86
C LEU A 251 -12.71 4.57 -13.96
N ASP A 252 -13.82 3.94 -13.57
CA ASP A 252 -15.03 3.90 -14.39
C ASP A 252 -15.68 5.30 -14.44
N SER A 253 -16.37 5.59 -15.52
CA SER A 253 -17.07 6.87 -15.72
C SER A 253 -18.17 7.16 -14.69
N LEU A 254 -18.65 6.15 -13.98
CA LEU A 254 -19.65 6.24 -12.92
C LEU A 254 -19.03 6.14 -11.52
N SER A 255 -17.72 6.07 -11.40
CA SER A 255 -17.02 5.90 -10.12
C SER A 255 -17.41 6.99 -9.12
N SER A 256 -17.62 6.57 -7.87
CA SER A 256 -17.84 7.48 -6.73
C SER A 256 -16.61 8.35 -6.41
N ALA A 257 -15.44 8.02 -6.96
CA ALA A 257 -14.21 8.80 -6.80
C ALA A 257 -14.09 10.00 -7.76
N ILE A 258 -15.03 10.17 -8.71
CA ILE A 258 -14.96 11.28 -9.66
C ILE A 258 -15.43 12.57 -8.99
N GLY A 259 -14.57 13.56 -8.96
CA GLY A 259 -14.88 14.90 -8.46
C GLY A 259 -14.67 15.10 -6.96
N ILE A 260 -13.94 14.18 -6.34
CA ILE A 260 -13.49 14.30 -4.95
C ILE A 260 -12.29 15.25 -4.87
#